data_0b5af1e108ec84d74dd0c35a2f92dd61
#
_entry.id   0b5af1e108ec84d74dd0c35a2f92dd61
#
_cell.length_a   1.000
_cell.length_b   1.000
_cell.length_c   1.000
_cell.angle_alpha   90.00
_cell.angle_beta   90.00
_cell.angle_gamma   90.00
#
_symmetry.space_group_name_H-M   'P 1'
#
loop_
_entity.id
_entity.type
_entity.pdbx_description
1 polymer ?
#
loop_
_entity_poly.entity_id
_entity_poly.type
_entity_poly.pdbx_seq_one_letter_code
_entity_poly.pdbx_strand_id
1 'polypeptide(L)'
;MTAKEMITIHKIAIIGAANIPDTESESAAIAAFLEQKGVQTHCGFLYDEVIYEQAMQGEFDLLIVLGGDGTMLRAGHLGGPSGVPILGINLGTFGFLTEIAQRDWSKFLPRMLDGDYWLEKRMMLVAEQWRKETLLGKWDVLNEVVVTRGQIIRPLHITANVDGHFLTTYVADALIAATPTGSTAYALAAGGPILPPDLHNILLVPVAPHLSLDRAIVLAEGSSVTITLNAERQAVFSIDGQEPISLDCEDRVHVYASPHVVKFMRFQDPGYFYRNLTPHMSQHPSAGNHR
;
A
#
# COMPACT_ATOMS: atom_id res chain seq x y z
N MET A 1 23.57 4.88 -10.70
CA MET A 1 22.99 6.16 -10.23
C MET A 1 21.85 6.49 -11.16
N THR A 2 20.61 6.22 -10.78
CA THR A 2 19.41 6.63 -11.52
C THR A 2 19.35 8.15 -11.54
N ALA A 3 19.08 8.75 -12.70
CA ALA A 3 18.91 10.20 -12.83
C ALA A 3 17.86 10.66 -11.81
N LYS A 4 18.16 11.73 -11.06
CA LYS A 4 17.27 12.31 -10.07
C LYS A 4 16.02 12.83 -10.82
N GLU A 5 14.90 12.13 -10.71
CA GLU A 5 13.62 12.57 -11.29
C GLU A 5 13.16 13.79 -10.47
N MET A 6 13.28 14.98 -11.05
CA MET A 6 12.82 16.23 -10.42
C MET A 6 11.46 16.59 -11.00
N ILE A 7 10.54 16.98 -10.14
CA ILE A 7 9.23 17.53 -10.53
C ILE A 7 9.23 19.05 -10.35
N THR A 8 8.59 19.76 -11.26
CA THR A 8 8.28 21.18 -11.07
C THR A 8 6.98 21.29 -10.28
N ILE A 9 6.99 22.00 -9.16
CA ILE A 9 5.86 22.07 -8.24
C ILE A 9 5.18 23.42 -8.38
N HIS A 10 3.94 23.42 -8.89
CA HIS A 10 3.08 24.59 -9.02
C HIS A 10 1.79 24.45 -8.23
N LYS A 11 1.21 23.23 -8.19
CA LYS A 11 -0.08 22.97 -7.53
C LYS A 11 -0.02 21.71 -6.68
N ILE A 12 -0.37 21.82 -5.42
CA ILE A 12 -0.31 20.74 -4.42
C ILE A 12 -1.70 20.47 -3.86
N ALA A 13 -2.11 19.21 -3.79
CA ALA A 13 -3.22 18.80 -2.93
C ALA A 13 -2.69 18.42 -1.54
N ILE A 14 -3.29 18.98 -0.49
CA ILE A 14 -3.01 18.65 0.91
C ILE A 14 -4.21 17.88 1.45
N ILE A 15 -4.03 16.59 1.69
CA ILE A 15 -5.12 15.68 2.02
C ILE A 15 -4.83 14.91 3.31
N GLY A 16 -5.88 14.61 4.05
CA GLY A 16 -5.77 13.81 5.27
C GLY A 16 -7.04 13.06 5.59
N ALA A 17 -7.02 12.29 6.66
CA ALA A 17 -8.21 11.60 7.14
C ALA A 17 -9.02 12.52 8.06
N ALA A 18 -10.33 12.61 7.83
CA ALA A 18 -11.23 13.50 8.59
C ALA A 18 -11.33 13.15 10.09
N ASN A 19 -11.02 11.91 10.46
CA ASN A 19 -11.06 11.43 11.84
C ASN A 19 -9.75 11.62 12.63
N ILE A 20 -8.72 12.24 12.03
CA ILE A 20 -7.45 12.51 12.70
C ILE A 20 -7.50 13.94 13.25
N PRO A 21 -7.33 14.14 14.57
CA PRO A 21 -7.17 15.48 15.15
C PRO A 21 -6.03 16.25 14.47
N ASP A 22 -6.12 17.56 14.46
CA ASP A 22 -5.13 18.48 13.89
C ASP A 22 -4.96 18.45 12.37
N THR A 23 -5.64 17.54 11.64
CA THR A 23 -5.55 17.47 10.16
C THR A 23 -5.89 18.82 9.50
N GLU A 24 -6.97 19.45 9.90
CA GLU A 24 -7.40 20.73 9.32
C GLU A 24 -6.45 21.88 9.66
N SER A 25 -6.03 21.98 10.92
CA SER A 25 -5.14 23.05 11.38
C SER A 25 -3.75 22.93 10.74
N GLU A 26 -3.19 21.72 10.64
CA GLU A 26 -1.91 21.49 9.98
C GLU A 26 -2.00 21.70 8.47
N SER A 27 -3.10 21.24 7.84
CA SER A 27 -3.36 21.48 6.42
C SER A 27 -3.37 22.98 6.10
N ALA A 28 -4.08 23.78 6.91
CA ALA A 28 -4.13 25.24 6.75
C ALA A 28 -2.76 25.90 6.96
N ALA A 29 -1.98 25.46 7.96
CA ALA A 29 -0.65 25.99 8.22
C ALA A 29 0.34 25.70 7.07
N ILE A 30 0.31 24.46 6.54
CA ILE A 30 1.13 24.04 5.40
C ILE A 30 0.71 24.80 4.14
N ALA A 31 -0.60 24.96 3.89
CA ALA A 31 -1.11 25.72 2.76
C ALA A 31 -0.62 27.17 2.80
N ALA A 32 -0.80 27.86 3.94
CA ALA A 32 -0.34 29.24 4.11
C ALA A 32 1.16 29.40 3.85
N PHE A 33 1.97 28.43 4.31
CA PHE A 33 3.41 28.42 4.04
C PHE A 33 3.72 28.29 2.54
N LEU A 34 3.07 27.36 1.84
CA LEU A 34 3.30 27.10 0.43
C LEU A 34 2.82 28.25 -0.46
N GLU A 35 1.68 28.84 -0.14
CA GLU A 35 1.11 29.99 -0.87
C GLU A 35 2.03 31.22 -0.78
N GLN A 36 2.65 31.47 0.39
CA GLN A 36 3.69 32.50 0.53
C GLN A 36 4.91 32.27 -0.37
N LYS A 37 5.14 31.02 -0.81
CA LYS A 37 6.19 30.65 -1.77
C LYS A 37 5.71 30.62 -3.23
N GLY A 38 4.46 31.01 -3.48
CA GLY A 38 3.88 31.04 -4.84
C GLY A 38 3.34 29.70 -5.34
N VAL A 39 3.18 28.71 -4.48
CA VAL A 39 2.60 27.41 -4.82
C VAL A 39 1.09 27.44 -4.57
N GLN A 40 0.29 27.01 -5.53
CA GLN A 40 -1.16 26.86 -5.36
C GLN A 40 -1.45 25.63 -4.49
N THR A 41 -2.39 25.74 -3.58
CA THR A 41 -2.78 24.66 -2.70
C THR A 41 -4.28 24.36 -2.78
N HIS A 42 -4.63 23.08 -2.60
CA HIS A 42 -6.00 22.61 -2.47
C HIS A 42 -6.07 21.69 -1.25
N CYS A 43 -6.78 22.12 -0.21
CA CYS A 43 -6.94 21.33 1.01
C CYS A 43 -8.24 20.53 0.96
N GLY A 44 -8.21 19.27 1.42
CA GLY A 44 -9.38 18.40 1.50
C GLY A 44 -9.12 17.08 2.20
N PHE A 45 -9.99 16.11 1.97
CA PHE A 45 -9.91 14.79 2.57
C PHE A 45 -9.68 13.69 1.53
N LEU A 46 -9.20 12.53 1.98
CA LEU A 46 -8.83 11.39 1.13
C LEU A 46 -9.91 10.89 0.17
N TYR A 47 -11.16 11.10 0.49
CA TYR A 47 -12.31 10.64 -0.30
C TYR A 47 -13.06 11.78 -0.97
N ASP A 48 -12.43 12.96 -1.09
CA ASP A 48 -12.99 14.09 -1.81
C ASP A 48 -12.97 13.80 -3.31
N GLU A 49 -14.16 13.68 -3.90
CA GLU A 49 -14.34 13.36 -5.32
C GLU A 49 -13.69 14.41 -6.23
N VAL A 50 -13.73 15.69 -5.84
CA VAL A 50 -13.11 16.77 -6.62
C VAL A 50 -11.60 16.61 -6.68
N ILE A 51 -10.98 16.33 -5.54
CA ILE A 51 -9.52 16.07 -5.47
C ILE A 51 -9.15 14.82 -6.27
N TYR A 52 -9.97 13.77 -6.17
CA TYR A 52 -9.76 12.54 -6.94
C TYR A 52 -9.77 12.81 -8.44
N GLU A 53 -10.81 13.49 -8.94
CA GLU A 53 -10.94 13.82 -10.36
C GLU A 53 -9.78 14.70 -10.86
N GLN A 54 -9.46 15.74 -10.11
CA GLN A 54 -8.35 16.64 -10.43
C GLN A 54 -6.98 15.91 -10.46
N ALA A 55 -6.74 15.01 -9.50
CA ALA A 55 -5.52 14.20 -9.48
C ALA A 55 -5.45 13.27 -10.70
N MET A 56 -6.56 12.60 -11.05
CA MET A 56 -6.63 11.73 -12.24
C MET A 56 -6.46 12.49 -13.55
N GLN A 57 -6.80 13.78 -13.58
CA GLN A 57 -6.58 14.68 -14.73
C GLN A 57 -5.15 15.27 -14.76
N GLY A 58 -4.31 14.95 -13.76
CA GLY A 58 -2.94 15.45 -13.69
C GLY A 58 -2.83 16.91 -13.28
N GLU A 59 -3.83 17.45 -12.58
CA GLU A 59 -3.83 18.85 -12.14
C GLU A 59 -2.90 19.13 -10.96
N PHE A 60 -2.47 18.10 -10.22
CA PHE A 60 -1.57 18.24 -9.08
C PHE A 60 -0.19 17.70 -9.40
N ASP A 61 0.84 18.42 -8.97
CA ASP A 61 2.24 18.00 -9.09
C ASP A 61 2.67 17.12 -7.91
N LEU A 62 1.98 17.24 -6.76
CA LEU A 62 2.28 16.53 -5.52
C LEU A 62 1.02 16.39 -4.65
N LEU A 63 0.91 15.26 -3.96
CA LEU A 63 -0.01 15.06 -2.84
C LEU A 63 0.76 15.15 -1.53
N ILE A 64 0.48 16.12 -0.67
CA ILE A 64 0.92 16.11 0.73
C ILE A 64 -0.15 15.40 1.55
N VAL A 65 0.23 14.31 2.19
CA VAL A 65 -0.71 13.44 2.91
C VAL A 65 -0.44 13.51 4.42
N LEU A 66 -1.46 13.92 5.17
CA LEU A 66 -1.40 14.08 6.61
C LEU A 66 -2.02 12.87 7.31
N GLY A 67 -1.21 12.09 8.04
CA GLY A 67 -1.69 10.90 8.75
C GLY A 67 -0.63 9.84 8.96
N GLY A 68 -1.04 8.62 9.30
CA GLY A 68 -0.17 7.46 9.45
C GLY A 68 -0.16 6.56 8.22
N ASP A 69 0.43 5.36 8.34
CA ASP A 69 0.57 4.40 7.22
C ASP A 69 -0.78 4.02 6.58
N GLY A 70 -1.85 3.88 7.37
CA GLY A 70 -3.18 3.61 6.80
C GLY A 70 -3.72 4.74 5.91
N THR A 71 -3.38 6.00 6.23
CA THR A 71 -3.71 7.17 5.40
C THR A 71 -2.87 7.19 4.13
N MET A 72 -1.58 6.88 4.28
CA MET A 72 -0.63 6.78 3.16
C MET A 72 -1.01 5.66 2.18
N LEU A 73 -1.45 4.51 2.70
CA LEU A 73 -1.91 3.38 1.91
C LEU A 73 -3.11 3.78 1.02
N ARG A 74 -4.08 4.46 1.60
CA ARG A 74 -5.25 4.98 0.86
C ARG A 74 -4.87 6.05 -0.16
N ALA A 75 -3.96 6.95 0.18
CA ALA A 75 -3.43 7.93 -0.76
C ALA A 75 -2.66 7.27 -1.92
N GLY A 76 -2.03 6.10 -1.67
CA GLY A 76 -1.37 5.29 -2.68
C GLY A 76 -2.32 4.82 -3.79
N HIS A 77 -3.58 4.52 -3.46
CA HIS A 77 -4.61 4.17 -4.44
C HIS A 77 -5.01 5.35 -5.35
N LEU A 78 -4.73 6.57 -4.95
CA LEU A 78 -4.85 7.75 -5.80
C LEU A 78 -3.55 8.06 -6.55
N GLY A 79 -2.43 8.07 -5.83
CA GLY A 79 -1.12 8.45 -6.36
C GLY A 79 -0.55 7.45 -7.38
N GLY A 80 -0.88 6.14 -7.26
CA GLY A 80 -0.46 5.13 -8.21
C GLY A 80 -1.07 5.34 -9.60
N PRO A 81 -2.42 5.25 -9.75
CA PRO A 81 -3.10 5.44 -11.03
C PRO A 81 -2.92 6.84 -11.64
N SER A 82 -2.94 7.89 -10.83
CA SER A 82 -2.74 9.27 -11.31
C SER A 82 -1.28 9.58 -11.65
N GLY A 83 -0.33 8.81 -11.11
CA GLY A 83 1.11 9.06 -11.24
C GLY A 83 1.63 10.24 -10.41
N VAL A 84 0.76 10.90 -9.61
CA VAL A 84 1.11 12.03 -8.76
C VAL A 84 1.92 11.53 -7.56
N PRO A 85 3.12 12.08 -7.30
CA PRO A 85 3.94 11.70 -6.16
C PRO A 85 3.28 12.05 -4.82
N ILE A 86 3.68 11.35 -3.75
CA ILE A 86 3.13 11.50 -2.41
C ILE A 86 4.24 11.89 -1.44
N LEU A 87 4.01 12.93 -0.64
CA LEU A 87 4.81 13.27 0.53
C LEU A 87 3.99 13.03 1.81
N GLY A 88 4.42 12.08 2.63
CA GLY A 88 3.74 11.73 3.87
C GLY A 88 4.25 12.54 5.07
N ILE A 89 3.33 13.23 5.74
CA ILE A 89 3.58 13.90 7.03
C ILE A 89 2.80 13.16 8.11
N ASN A 90 3.52 12.62 9.08
CA ASN A 90 2.95 11.81 10.14
C ASN A 90 2.35 12.67 11.25
N LEU A 91 1.07 12.50 11.54
CA LEU A 91 0.37 13.14 12.65
C LEU A 91 0.26 12.25 13.91
N GLY A 92 0.92 11.10 13.94
CA GLY A 92 0.83 10.15 15.06
C GLY A 92 2.10 9.31 15.22
N THR A 93 1.93 7.99 15.32
CA THR A 93 3.06 7.06 15.39
C THR A 93 3.72 6.91 14.02
N PHE A 94 5.04 7.07 13.98
CA PHE A 94 5.81 7.02 12.73
C PHE A 94 5.78 5.61 12.13
N GLY A 95 5.48 5.52 10.84
CA GLY A 95 5.32 4.27 10.10
C GLY A 95 6.37 4.07 9.00
N PHE A 96 6.15 3.07 8.14
CA PHE A 96 7.02 2.74 7.02
C PHE A 96 6.79 3.60 5.77
N LEU A 97 5.60 4.20 5.64
CA LEU A 97 5.23 4.97 4.46
C LEU A 97 5.37 6.47 4.66
N THR A 98 5.24 6.97 5.89
CA THR A 98 5.44 8.38 6.20
C THR A 98 6.92 8.77 6.14
N GLU A 99 7.22 10.05 5.90
CA GLU A 99 8.60 10.54 5.75
C GLU A 99 8.95 11.61 6.80
N ILE A 100 8.02 12.51 7.11
CA ILE A 100 8.25 13.68 7.94
C ILE A 100 7.38 13.60 9.19
N ALA A 101 7.94 13.89 10.38
CA ALA A 101 7.14 14.10 11.58
C ALA A 101 6.42 15.46 11.51
N GLN A 102 5.22 15.58 12.08
CA GLN A 102 4.40 16.79 12.12
C GLN A 102 5.22 18.04 12.47
N ARG A 103 5.99 17.98 13.55
CA ARG A 103 6.81 19.10 14.05
C ARG A 103 7.95 19.56 13.13
N ASP A 104 8.28 18.79 12.10
CA ASP A 104 9.47 19.01 11.28
C ASP A 104 9.14 19.46 9.84
N TRP A 105 7.86 19.51 9.42
CA TRP A 105 7.51 19.84 8.04
C TRP A 105 8.06 21.21 7.59
N SER A 106 8.13 22.20 8.48
CA SER A 106 8.67 23.52 8.17
C SER A 106 10.16 23.53 7.77
N LYS A 107 10.91 22.47 8.14
CA LYS A 107 12.30 22.27 7.74
C LYS A 107 12.42 21.57 6.38
N PHE A 108 11.47 20.70 6.05
CA PHE A 108 11.53 19.86 4.86
C PHE A 108 10.83 20.46 3.64
N LEU A 109 9.77 21.25 3.80
CA LEU A 109 9.09 21.88 2.67
C LEU A 109 9.99 22.85 1.88
N PRO A 110 10.88 23.67 2.50
CA PRO A 110 11.88 24.42 1.72
C PRO A 110 12.79 23.52 0.89
N ARG A 111 13.29 22.41 1.45
CA ARG A 111 14.12 21.45 0.73
C ARG A 111 13.38 20.82 -0.46
N MET A 112 12.09 20.54 -0.27
CA MET A 112 11.21 20.06 -1.35
C MET A 112 11.18 21.08 -2.51
N LEU A 113 10.96 22.35 -2.21
CA LEU A 113 10.91 23.42 -3.21
C LEU A 113 12.26 23.63 -3.91
N ASP A 114 13.36 23.41 -3.22
CA ASP A 114 14.74 23.47 -3.74
C ASP A 114 15.12 22.19 -4.54
N GLY A 115 14.22 21.20 -4.64
CA GLY A 115 14.49 19.95 -5.35
C GLY A 115 15.44 18.99 -4.60
N ASP A 116 15.65 19.19 -3.29
CA ASP A 116 16.50 18.34 -2.44
C ASP A 116 15.72 17.15 -1.89
N TYR A 117 15.30 16.24 -2.76
CA TYR A 117 14.58 14.99 -2.49
C TYR A 117 14.87 13.97 -3.58
N TRP A 118 14.38 12.73 -3.40
CA TRP A 118 14.30 11.70 -4.45
C TRP A 118 12.93 11.01 -4.40
N LEU A 119 12.53 10.36 -5.50
CA LEU A 119 11.28 9.64 -5.61
C LEU A 119 11.54 8.15 -5.47
N GLU A 120 11.03 7.56 -4.38
CA GLU A 120 11.01 6.13 -4.17
C GLU A 120 9.82 5.54 -4.90
N LYS A 121 10.09 4.62 -5.84
CA LYS A 121 9.05 3.90 -6.57
C LYS A 121 8.68 2.61 -5.85
N ARG A 122 7.41 2.43 -5.55
CA ARG A 122 6.84 1.22 -4.95
C ARG A 122 5.95 0.54 -5.96
N MET A 123 6.21 -0.75 -6.23
CA MET A 123 5.33 -1.54 -7.10
C MET A 123 3.93 -1.65 -6.50
N MET A 124 2.95 -1.80 -7.36
CA MET A 124 1.60 -2.22 -7.01
C MET A 124 1.29 -3.56 -7.66
N LEU A 125 0.26 -4.25 -7.16
CA LEU A 125 -0.34 -5.38 -7.82
C LEU A 125 -1.72 -4.98 -8.36
N VAL A 126 -2.20 -5.77 -9.30
CA VAL A 126 -3.60 -5.81 -9.72
C VAL A 126 -4.21 -7.07 -9.14
N ALA A 127 -5.40 -6.95 -8.56
CA ALA A 127 -6.25 -8.07 -8.20
C ALA A 127 -7.50 -8.05 -9.09
N GLU A 128 -7.79 -9.17 -9.74
CA GLU A 128 -8.99 -9.35 -10.55
C GLU A 128 -9.83 -10.49 -9.99
N GLN A 129 -11.12 -10.25 -9.76
CA GLN A 129 -12.08 -11.30 -9.42
C GLN A 129 -12.75 -11.80 -10.68
N TRP A 130 -12.65 -13.09 -10.92
CA TRP A 130 -13.28 -13.78 -12.05
C TRP A 130 -14.26 -14.84 -11.58
N ARG A 131 -15.44 -14.86 -12.19
CA ARG A 131 -16.41 -15.96 -12.08
C ARG A 131 -16.55 -16.60 -13.46
N LYS A 132 -16.04 -17.82 -13.60
CA LYS A 132 -15.87 -18.47 -14.91
C LYS A 132 -15.07 -17.55 -15.85
N GLU A 133 -15.69 -17.05 -16.92
CA GLU A 133 -15.07 -16.15 -17.91
C GLU A 133 -15.50 -14.67 -17.73
N THR A 134 -16.23 -14.35 -16.65
CA THR A 134 -16.72 -13.00 -16.38
C THR A 134 -15.82 -12.33 -15.36
N LEU A 135 -15.26 -11.18 -15.71
CA LEU A 135 -14.57 -10.27 -14.79
C LEU A 135 -15.60 -9.55 -13.93
N LEU A 136 -15.57 -9.77 -12.62
CA LEU A 136 -16.48 -9.13 -11.66
C LEU A 136 -15.93 -7.81 -11.13
N GLY A 137 -14.60 -7.70 -11.02
CA GLY A 137 -13.96 -6.48 -10.54
C GLY A 137 -12.45 -6.53 -10.68
N LYS A 138 -11.84 -5.33 -10.60
CA LYS A 138 -10.41 -5.11 -10.75
C LYS A 138 -9.96 -4.00 -9.83
N TRP A 139 -8.85 -4.19 -9.11
CA TRP A 139 -8.36 -3.27 -8.09
C TRP A 139 -6.84 -3.19 -8.13
N ASP A 140 -6.31 -1.99 -7.91
CA ASP A 140 -4.89 -1.79 -7.60
C ASP A 140 -4.64 -2.08 -6.11
N VAL A 141 -3.46 -2.61 -5.79
CA VAL A 141 -3.08 -3.10 -4.46
C VAL A 141 -1.68 -2.60 -4.13
N LEU A 142 -1.50 -1.92 -3.03
CA LEU A 142 -0.19 -1.44 -2.60
C LEU A 142 0.48 -2.38 -1.58
N ASN A 143 -0.28 -2.94 -0.62
CA ASN A 143 0.25 -3.92 0.34
C ASN A 143 -0.05 -5.35 -0.10
N GLU A 144 -1.30 -5.81 0.02
CA GLU A 144 -1.64 -7.20 -0.18
C GLU A 144 -3.10 -7.46 -0.55
N VAL A 145 -3.29 -8.61 -1.19
CA VAL A 145 -4.58 -9.29 -1.35
C VAL A 145 -4.62 -10.44 -0.35
N VAL A 146 -5.68 -10.51 0.43
CA VAL A 146 -5.90 -11.59 1.41
C VAL A 146 -7.16 -12.36 1.01
N VAL A 147 -7.03 -13.60 0.58
CA VAL A 147 -8.16 -14.53 0.44
C VAL A 147 -8.32 -15.27 1.76
N THR A 148 -9.47 -15.13 2.41
CA THR A 148 -9.69 -15.66 3.76
C THR A 148 -11.11 -16.22 3.92
N ARG A 149 -11.28 -17.00 4.98
CA ARG A 149 -12.60 -17.49 5.39
C ARG A 149 -13.53 -16.35 5.77
N GLY A 150 -14.81 -16.52 5.48
CA GLY A 150 -15.85 -15.60 5.94
C GLY A 150 -16.16 -15.80 7.43
N GLN A 151 -17.44 -15.84 7.78
CA GLN A 151 -17.89 -15.97 9.19
C GLN A 151 -17.65 -17.35 9.79
N ILE A 152 -17.51 -18.40 8.99
CA ILE A 152 -17.36 -19.77 9.46
C ILE A 152 -15.90 -20.07 9.76
N ILE A 153 -15.61 -20.45 11.01
CA ILE A 153 -14.26 -20.80 11.47
C ILE A 153 -13.89 -22.23 11.04
N ARG A 154 -13.59 -22.40 9.76
CA ARG A 154 -13.05 -23.66 9.20
C ARG A 154 -12.03 -23.33 8.13
N PRO A 155 -10.91 -24.08 8.03
CA PRO A 155 -9.92 -23.85 6.99
C PRO A 155 -10.52 -23.90 5.59
N LEU A 156 -10.02 -23.06 4.71
CA LEU A 156 -10.36 -23.07 3.28
C LEU A 156 -9.50 -24.07 2.53
N HIS A 157 -10.03 -24.59 1.44
CA HIS A 157 -9.26 -25.29 0.42
C HIS A 157 -9.01 -24.32 -0.75
N ILE A 158 -7.79 -23.85 -0.86
CA ILE A 158 -7.39 -22.79 -1.79
C ILE A 158 -6.34 -23.33 -2.74
N THR A 159 -6.66 -23.47 -4.01
CA THR A 159 -5.67 -23.82 -5.03
C THR A 159 -4.94 -22.56 -5.48
N ALA A 160 -3.62 -22.61 -5.45
CA ALA A 160 -2.76 -21.59 -6.02
C ALA A 160 -2.06 -22.12 -7.28
N ASN A 161 -2.11 -21.32 -8.35
CA ASN A 161 -1.33 -21.52 -9.55
C ASN A 161 -0.41 -20.31 -9.75
N VAL A 162 0.82 -20.54 -10.18
CA VAL A 162 1.80 -19.51 -10.53
C VAL A 162 2.09 -19.62 -12.02
N ASP A 163 1.91 -18.52 -12.74
CA ASP A 163 2.11 -18.45 -14.20
C ASP A 163 1.37 -19.57 -14.98
N GLY A 164 0.15 -19.90 -14.51
CA GLY A 164 -0.68 -20.96 -15.05
C GLY A 164 -0.30 -22.37 -14.59
N HIS A 165 0.79 -22.57 -13.86
CA HIS A 165 1.23 -23.85 -13.33
C HIS A 165 0.71 -24.09 -11.92
N PHE A 166 0.17 -25.29 -11.68
CA PHE A 166 -0.28 -25.71 -10.36
C PHE A 166 0.89 -25.68 -9.35
N LEU A 167 0.72 -24.91 -8.28
CA LEU A 167 1.68 -24.86 -7.17
C LEU A 167 1.28 -25.87 -6.09
N THR A 168 0.11 -25.66 -5.48
CA THR A 168 -0.42 -26.53 -4.41
C THR A 168 -1.89 -26.18 -4.10
N THR A 169 -2.54 -27.04 -3.32
CA THR A 169 -3.79 -26.70 -2.66
C THR A 169 -3.52 -26.51 -1.17
N TYR A 170 -3.67 -25.29 -0.72
CA TYR A 170 -3.56 -24.93 0.69
C TYR A 170 -4.84 -25.34 1.45
N VAL A 171 -4.67 -25.94 2.61
CA VAL A 171 -5.71 -26.04 3.64
C VAL A 171 -5.31 -25.04 4.73
N ALA A 172 -5.89 -23.85 4.72
CA ALA A 172 -5.42 -22.73 5.52
C ALA A 172 -6.56 -21.79 5.92
N ASP A 173 -6.31 -20.91 6.90
CA ASP A 173 -7.25 -19.85 7.27
C ASP A 173 -7.28 -18.74 6.23
N ALA A 174 -6.14 -18.45 5.60
CA ALA A 174 -6.04 -17.50 4.51
C ALA A 174 -4.81 -17.77 3.63
N LEU A 175 -4.81 -17.12 2.46
CA LEU A 175 -3.64 -17.00 1.57
C LEU A 175 -3.46 -15.53 1.23
N ILE A 176 -2.24 -15.04 1.43
CA ILE A 176 -1.85 -13.64 1.19
C ILE A 176 -0.97 -13.59 -0.05
N ALA A 177 -1.29 -12.68 -0.99
CA ALA A 177 -0.39 -12.26 -2.06
C ALA A 177 -0.01 -10.81 -1.85
N ALA A 178 1.25 -10.54 -1.49
CA ALA A 178 1.73 -9.23 -1.06
C ALA A 178 2.81 -8.67 -1.99
N THR A 179 2.90 -7.34 -2.02
CA THR A 179 4.04 -6.59 -2.56
C THR A 179 5.19 -6.60 -1.55
N PRO A 180 6.40 -6.14 -1.92
CA PRO A 180 7.46 -5.83 -0.95
C PRO A 180 7.02 -4.81 0.10
N THR A 181 6.20 -3.81 -0.26
CA THR A 181 5.62 -2.86 0.70
C THR A 181 4.76 -3.59 1.74
N GLY A 182 3.88 -4.49 1.30
CA GLY A 182 3.02 -5.31 2.16
C GLY A 182 3.78 -6.38 2.96
N SER A 183 5.05 -6.66 2.63
CA SER A 183 5.87 -7.62 3.40
C SER A 183 6.08 -7.20 4.85
N THR A 184 5.89 -5.92 5.18
CA THR A 184 5.95 -5.38 6.54
C THR A 184 4.57 -5.20 7.19
N ALA A 185 3.48 -5.58 6.49
CA ALA A 185 2.09 -5.50 6.97
C ALA A 185 1.57 -6.88 7.43
N TYR A 186 0.43 -7.34 6.94
CA TYR A 186 -0.16 -8.62 7.39
C TYR A 186 0.69 -9.84 7.01
N ALA A 187 1.39 -9.79 5.88
CA ALA A 187 2.33 -10.84 5.48
C ALA A 187 3.41 -11.09 6.54
N LEU A 188 3.93 -10.03 7.20
CA LEU A 188 4.89 -10.16 8.30
C LEU A 188 4.27 -10.87 9.51
N ALA A 189 3.07 -10.47 9.93
CA ALA A 189 2.36 -11.09 11.04
C ALA A 189 2.05 -12.58 10.77
N ALA A 190 1.89 -12.96 9.49
CA ALA A 190 1.72 -14.33 9.04
C ALA A 190 3.04 -15.12 8.92
N GLY A 191 4.18 -14.55 9.30
CA GLY A 191 5.50 -15.21 9.26
C GLY A 191 6.23 -15.11 7.92
N GLY A 192 5.79 -14.21 7.04
CA GLY A 192 6.48 -13.91 5.78
C GLY A 192 7.81 -13.17 5.99
N PRO A 193 8.75 -13.26 5.04
CA PRO A 193 10.00 -12.50 5.09
C PRO A 193 9.77 -11.02 4.81
N ILE A 194 10.64 -10.17 5.35
CA ILE A 194 10.70 -8.75 5.03
C ILE A 194 11.43 -8.58 3.70
N LEU A 195 10.80 -7.89 2.76
CA LEU A 195 11.38 -7.58 1.46
C LEU A 195 11.74 -6.09 1.37
N PRO A 196 12.91 -5.74 0.85
CA PRO A 196 13.24 -4.37 0.53
C PRO A 196 12.20 -3.74 -0.44
N PRO A 197 11.84 -2.47 -0.24
CA PRO A 197 10.74 -1.85 -0.98
C PRO A 197 11.01 -1.62 -2.48
N ASP A 198 12.25 -1.71 -2.90
CA ASP A 198 12.70 -1.57 -4.29
C ASP A 198 12.63 -2.88 -5.09
N LEU A 199 12.27 -4.00 -4.46
CA LEU A 199 12.00 -5.24 -5.16
C LEU A 199 10.66 -5.20 -5.91
N HIS A 200 10.55 -6.04 -6.96
CA HIS A 200 9.35 -6.17 -7.80
C HIS A 200 8.78 -7.60 -7.76
N ASN A 201 8.87 -8.25 -6.61
CA ASN A 201 8.46 -9.63 -6.41
C ASN A 201 7.07 -9.71 -5.77
N ILE A 202 6.35 -10.81 -6.03
CA ILE A 202 5.13 -11.15 -5.29
C ILE A 202 5.53 -12.09 -4.16
N LEU A 203 5.09 -11.79 -2.95
CA LEU A 203 5.25 -12.63 -1.77
C LEU A 203 3.95 -13.38 -1.51
N LEU A 204 3.97 -14.72 -1.59
CA LEU A 204 2.83 -15.58 -1.29
C LEU A 204 2.99 -16.19 0.11
N VAL A 205 2.04 -15.93 1.01
CA VAL A 205 2.12 -16.36 2.42
C VAL A 205 0.83 -17.07 2.84
N PRO A 206 0.88 -18.36 3.21
CA PRO A 206 -0.27 -19.04 3.81
C PRO A 206 -0.41 -18.64 5.30
N VAL A 207 -1.65 -18.50 5.77
CA VAL A 207 -1.96 -18.19 7.17
C VAL A 207 -2.49 -19.44 7.85
N ALA A 208 -1.86 -19.88 8.94
CA ALA A 208 -2.21 -21.08 9.70
C ALA A 208 -2.48 -22.32 8.80
N PRO A 209 -1.52 -22.71 7.93
CA PRO A 209 -1.71 -23.85 7.04
C PRO A 209 -1.77 -25.18 7.81
N HIS A 210 -2.62 -26.11 7.35
CA HIS A 210 -2.78 -27.45 7.90
C HIS A 210 -2.29 -28.49 6.90
N LEU A 211 -1.29 -29.31 7.26
CA LEU A 211 -0.78 -30.44 6.46
C LEU A 211 -0.54 -30.09 4.97
N SER A 212 -0.17 -28.85 4.68
CA SER A 212 0.12 -28.33 3.35
C SER A 212 1.44 -27.55 3.38
N LEU A 213 1.81 -26.95 2.26
CA LEU A 213 2.99 -26.09 2.17
C LEU A 213 2.86 -24.94 3.16
N ASP A 214 3.77 -24.87 4.14
CA ASP A 214 3.72 -23.93 5.27
C ASP A 214 4.72 -22.77 5.16
N ARG A 215 5.44 -22.70 4.05
CA ARG A 215 6.47 -21.69 3.82
C ARG A 215 5.94 -20.58 2.91
N ALA A 216 6.35 -19.35 3.24
CA ALA A 216 6.20 -18.23 2.33
C ALA A 216 7.08 -18.42 1.09
N ILE A 217 6.58 -18.01 -0.06
CA ILE A 217 7.27 -18.11 -1.36
C ILE A 217 7.45 -16.71 -1.92
N VAL A 218 8.67 -16.36 -2.29
CA VAL A 218 8.96 -15.15 -3.06
C VAL A 218 8.99 -15.55 -4.54
N LEU A 219 8.06 -15.01 -5.31
CA LEU A 219 7.95 -15.27 -6.74
C LEU A 219 8.83 -14.29 -7.52
N ALA A 220 9.25 -14.70 -8.70
CA ALA A 220 10.06 -13.87 -9.58
C ALA A 220 9.30 -12.61 -10.02
N GLU A 221 10.04 -11.57 -10.39
CA GLU A 221 9.47 -10.41 -11.06
C GLU A 221 8.73 -10.83 -12.33
N GLY A 222 7.53 -10.26 -12.55
CA GLY A 222 6.68 -10.59 -13.70
C GLY A 222 5.79 -11.82 -13.52
N SER A 223 5.93 -12.57 -12.41
CA SER A 223 5.02 -13.68 -12.12
C SER A 223 3.59 -13.23 -11.84
N SER A 224 2.65 -14.14 -12.04
CA SER A 224 1.24 -14.00 -11.67
C SER A 224 0.79 -15.14 -10.76
N VAL A 225 -0.21 -14.87 -9.93
CA VAL A 225 -0.82 -15.87 -9.04
C VAL A 225 -2.31 -15.93 -9.32
N THR A 226 -2.83 -17.14 -9.56
CA THR A 226 -4.28 -17.39 -9.60
C THR A 226 -4.66 -18.20 -8.38
N ILE A 227 -5.54 -17.62 -7.55
CA ILE A 227 -6.07 -18.20 -6.33
C ILE A 227 -7.50 -18.64 -6.60
N THR A 228 -7.78 -19.94 -6.49
CA THR A 228 -9.11 -20.51 -6.75
C THR A 228 -9.68 -21.14 -5.48
N LEU A 229 -10.93 -20.82 -5.18
CA LEU A 229 -11.65 -21.40 -4.05
C LEU A 229 -12.28 -22.74 -4.45
N ASN A 230 -11.91 -23.83 -3.80
CA ASN A 230 -12.31 -25.21 -4.18
C ASN A 230 -13.49 -25.78 -3.37
N ALA A 231 -14.16 -25.02 -2.55
CA ALA A 231 -15.24 -25.54 -1.69
C ALA A 231 -16.45 -24.60 -1.68
N GLU A 232 -17.66 -25.20 -1.53
CA GLU A 232 -18.90 -24.46 -1.23
C GLU A 232 -18.88 -23.88 0.17
N ARG A 233 -17.91 -22.99 0.44
CA ARG A 233 -17.74 -22.31 1.72
C ARG A 233 -17.71 -20.82 1.48
N GLN A 234 -18.29 -20.08 2.40
CA GLN A 234 -18.20 -18.62 2.40
C GLN A 234 -16.74 -18.21 2.58
N ALA A 235 -16.18 -17.64 1.56
CA ALA A 235 -14.88 -16.98 1.59
C ALA A 235 -15.04 -15.54 1.15
N VAL A 236 -14.07 -14.74 1.51
CA VAL A 236 -13.96 -13.34 1.11
C VAL A 236 -12.51 -13.05 0.70
N PHE A 237 -12.32 -12.01 -0.07
CA PHE A 237 -11.00 -11.43 -0.21
C PHE A 237 -11.04 -9.96 0.13
N SER A 238 -9.94 -9.45 0.65
CA SER A 238 -9.76 -8.04 1.00
C SER A 238 -8.50 -7.52 0.34
N ILE A 239 -8.50 -6.26 0.00
CA ILE A 239 -7.41 -5.53 -0.63
C ILE A 239 -6.98 -4.44 0.32
N ASP A 240 -5.71 -4.45 0.75
CA ASP A 240 -5.14 -3.41 1.60
C ASP A 240 -5.98 -3.10 2.84
N GLY A 241 -6.62 -4.15 3.43
CA GLY A 241 -7.47 -4.01 4.61
C GLY A 241 -8.79 -3.28 4.37
N GLN A 242 -9.22 -3.12 3.12
CA GLN A 242 -10.54 -2.56 2.78
C GLN A 242 -11.67 -3.55 3.04
N GLU A 243 -12.92 -3.10 2.87
CA GLU A 243 -14.11 -3.92 3.02
C GLU A 243 -14.01 -5.23 2.23
N PRO A 244 -14.31 -6.37 2.86
CA PRO A 244 -14.14 -7.66 2.22
C PRO A 244 -15.18 -7.90 1.13
N ILE A 245 -14.73 -8.48 0.03
CA ILE A 245 -15.53 -8.84 -1.15
C ILE A 245 -15.80 -10.34 -1.11
N SER A 246 -17.05 -10.74 -1.33
CA SER A 246 -17.47 -12.15 -1.29
C SER A 246 -16.87 -12.95 -2.46
N LEU A 247 -16.45 -14.17 -2.16
CA LEU A 247 -16.03 -15.20 -3.12
C LEU A 247 -17.00 -16.38 -3.07
N ASP A 248 -17.53 -16.76 -4.21
CA ASP A 248 -18.28 -18.00 -4.40
C ASP A 248 -17.34 -19.17 -4.78
N CYS A 249 -17.88 -20.38 -4.73
CA CYS A 249 -17.14 -21.56 -5.17
C CYS A 249 -16.70 -21.40 -6.63
N GLU A 250 -15.45 -21.81 -6.93
CA GLU A 250 -14.78 -21.67 -8.22
C GLU A 250 -14.48 -20.24 -8.69
N ASP A 251 -14.82 -19.21 -7.89
CA ASP A 251 -14.30 -17.87 -8.16
C ASP A 251 -12.77 -17.89 -8.10
N ARG A 252 -12.16 -17.11 -8.98
CA ARG A 252 -10.72 -16.95 -9.08
C ARG A 252 -10.33 -15.51 -8.75
N VAL A 253 -9.33 -15.36 -7.93
CA VAL A 253 -8.63 -14.08 -7.73
C VAL A 253 -7.30 -14.18 -8.46
N HIS A 254 -7.14 -13.40 -9.53
CA HIS A 254 -5.91 -13.34 -10.31
C HIS A 254 -5.11 -12.11 -9.89
N VAL A 255 -3.85 -12.32 -9.50
CA VAL A 255 -2.97 -11.28 -8.94
C VAL A 255 -1.69 -11.22 -9.77
N TYR A 256 -1.34 -10.02 -10.22
CA TYR A 256 -0.14 -9.78 -11.03
C TYR A 256 0.36 -8.34 -10.84
N ALA A 257 1.56 -8.02 -11.33
CA ALA A 257 2.14 -6.69 -11.22
C ALA A 257 1.28 -5.63 -11.95
N SER A 258 0.95 -4.54 -11.26
CA SER A 258 0.27 -3.39 -11.87
C SER A 258 1.23 -2.62 -12.79
N PRO A 259 0.73 -2.01 -13.89
CA PRO A 259 1.50 -1.02 -14.62
C PRO A 259 1.72 0.27 -13.82
N HIS A 260 0.93 0.49 -12.76
CA HIS A 260 1.04 1.64 -11.89
C HIS A 260 2.11 1.43 -10.82
N VAL A 261 2.77 2.52 -10.43
CA VAL A 261 3.70 2.56 -9.29
C VAL A 261 3.37 3.76 -8.43
N VAL A 262 3.45 3.61 -7.12
CA VAL A 262 3.34 4.75 -6.22
C VAL A 262 4.73 5.37 -6.06
N LYS A 263 4.81 6.71 -6.19
CA LYS A 263 6.04 7.46 -5.99
C LYS A 263 5.96 8.18 -4.64
N PHE A 264 6.81 7.78 -3.69
CA PHE A 264 6.94 8.49 -2.42
C PHE A 264 8.13 9.44 -2.46
N MET A 265 7.92 10.70 -2.08
CA MET A 265 8.99 11.69 -1.94
C MET A 265 9.78 11.41 -0.66
N ARG A 266 11.11 11.32 -0.77
CA ARG A 266 12.02 10.98 0.32
C ARG A 266 13.14 12.00 0.43
N PHE A 267 13.53 12.30 1.67
CA PHE A 267 14.64 13.21 2.01
C PHE A 267 15.84 12.48 2.60
N GLN A 268 15.63 11.30 3.15
CA GLN A 268 16.68 10.43 3.65
C GLN A 268 17.29 9.62 2.50
N ASP A 269 18.50 9.12 2.65
CA ASP A 269 19.13 8.23 1.68
C ASP A 269 18.44 6.86 1.60
N PRO A 270 18.57 6.09 0.49
CA PRO A 270 17.88 4.82 0.29
C PRO A 270 18.12 3.77 1.39
N GLY A 271 19.17 3.91 2.20
CA GLY A 271 19.42 3.04 3.34
C GLY A 271 18.50 3.28 4.54
N TYR A 272 17.60 4.28 4.47
CA TYR A 272 16.66 4.61 5.54
C TYR A 272 15.80 3.42 5.97
N PHE A 273 15.39 2.57 5.00
CA PHE A 273 14.56 1.39 5.26
C PHE A 273 15.20 0.47 6.29
N TYR A 274 16.47 0.12 6.10
CA TYR A 274 17.19 -0.78 6.99
C TYR A 274 17.45 -0.15 8.37
N ARG A 275 17.77 1.16 8.41
CA ARG A 275 17.99 1.88 9.69
C ARG A 275 16.73 1.97 10.53
N ASN A 276 15.58 2.12 9.87
CA ASN A 276 14.30 2.29 10.55
C ASN A 276 13.57 0.96 10.82
N LEU A 277 14.03 -0.16 10.27
CA LEU A 277 13.34 -1.44 10.38
C LEU A 277 13.11 -1.86 11.83
N THR A 278 14.17 -1.92 12.65
CA THR A 278 14.06 -2.30 14.07
C THR A 278 13.25 -1.31 14.90
N PRO A 279 13.46 0.02 14.80
CA PRO A 279 12.60 0.98 15.49
C PRO A 279 11.11 0.87 15.14
N HIS A 280 10.77 0.67 13.88
CA HIS A 280 9.37 0.49 13.46
C HIS A 280 8.77 -0.81 14.02
N MET A 281 9.51 -1.91 13.96
CA MET A 281 9.08 -3.20 14.50
C MET A 281 8.81 -3.14 16.01
N SER A 282 9.64 -2.42 16.78
CA SER A 282 9.47 -2.27 18.23
C SER A 282 8.30 -1.36 18.63
N GLN A 283 7.85 -0.47 17.74
CA GLN A 283 6.72 0.43 17.97
C GLN A 283 5.38 -0.11 17.43
N HIS A 284 5.41 -1.23 16.71
CA HIS A 284 4.20 -1.84 16.16
C HIS A 284 3.29 -2.29 17.31
N PRO A 285 1.95 -2.02 17.26
CA PRO A 285 1.01 -2.39 18.34
C PRO A 285 1.01 -3.88 18.69
N SER A 286 1.42 -4.74 17.75
CA SER A 286 1.55 -6.19 17.96
C SER A 286 2.83 -6.59 18.72
N ALA A 287 3.82 -5.72 18.82
CA ALA A 287 4.97 -5.91 19.69
C ALA A 287 4.53 -5.50 21.09
N GLY A 288 3.97 -6.43 21.86
CA GLY A 288 3.49 -6.17 23.22
C GLY A 288 4.54 -5.40 24.02
N ASN A 289 4.10 -4.37 24.75
CA ASN A 289 4.92 -3.64 25.70
C ASN A 289 5.48 -4.64 26.74
N HIS A 290 6.62 -5.25 26.46
CA HIS A 290 7.46 -5.87 27.47
C HIS A 290 8.18 -4.74 28.21
N ARG A 291 7.51 -4.14 29.18
CA ARG A 291 8.11 -3.43 30.32
C ARG A 291 8.08 -4.35 31.52
#